data_05f54cae1c1cf3f9e31434cf26516e1f
#
_entry.id   05f54cae1c1cf3f9e31434cf26516e1f
#
_cell.length_a   1.000
_cell.length_b   1.000
_cell.length_c   1.000
_cell.angle_alpha   90.00
_cell.angle_beta   90.00
_cell.angle_gamma   90.00
#
_symmetry.space_group_name_H-M   'P 1'
#
loop_
_entity.id
_entity.type
_entity.pdbx_description
1 polymer ?
#
loop_
_entity_poly.entity_id
_entity_poly.type
_entity_poly.pdbx_seq_one_letter_code
_entity_poly.pdbx_strand_id
1 'polypeptide(L)'
;MRAGLAAAGVAVALWTAAAAAQDLEPRAYSNAPVGLNFLVAGYGHTRGEVAFDTAVPIEDASLTVHSAFLAYARAIDVWGRGGKIEVVLPYAWLSGTAAVNGVQTERDVSGFGDPRVRVSVLFYGGPALSMAEFQDYRADLIIGASLGVSIPLGQYDASKLANIGTHRWAVKPELGISKTLGPWTVELATSATFYTVNDDFFGGRVLKRDPLFAAQAHAIYHTRFGLWAALDATYYMGGRTTIDGEPGERGENVRVGATLAIPVTRHHSVKLYGSIGAVARTGGSFDTAGIAW
;
A
#
# COMPACT_ATOMS: atom_id res chain seq x y z
N MET A 1 -22.84 47.09 -3.06
CA MET A 1 -22.14 46.26 -2.08
C MET A 1 -22.18 44.84 -2.58
N ARG A 2 -21.09 44.39 -3.20
CA ARG A 2 -20.93 42.98 -3.62
C ARG A 2 -20.08 42.30 -2.55
N ALA A 3 -20.69 41.48 -1.74
CA ALA A 3 -19.99 40.61 -0.83
C ALA A 3 -19.34 39.50 -1.63
N GLY A 4 -18.00 39.52 -1.73
CA GLY A 4 -17.23 38.43 -2.27
C GLY A 4 -17.29 37.24 -1.33
N LEU A 5 -17.93 36.18 -1.75
CA LEU A 5 -17.80 34.88 -1.16
C LEU A 5 -16.38 34.36 -1.47
N ALA A 6 -15.48 34.58 -0.54
CA ALA A 6 -14.22 33.82 -0.50
C ALA A 6 -14.60 32.38 -0.12
N ALA A 7 -14.77 31.51 -1.10
CA ALA A 7 -14.84 30.08 -0.90
C ALA A 7 -13.47 29.62 -0.41
N ALA A 8 -13.28 29.56 0.89
CA ALA A 8 -12.17 28.88 1.50
C ALA A 8 -12.37 27.37 1.21
N GLY A 9 -11.87 26.94 0.08
CA GLY A 9 -11.87 25.55 -0.31
C GLY A 9 -10.75 24.83 0.39
N VAL A 10 -11.09 23.86 1.14
CA VAL A 10 -10.18 23.08 1.96
C VAL A 10 -9.95 21.73 1.35
N ALA A 11 -8.74 21.32 1.34
CA ALA A 11 -8.26 20.16 0.67
C ALA A 11 -7.97 19.02 1.63
N VAL A 12 -8.51 17.88 1.32
CA VAL A 12 -8.24 16.62 1.97
C VAL A 12 -7.52 15.72 1.00
N ALA A 13 -6.29 15.36 1.32
CA ALA A 13 -5.63 14.27 0.64
C ALA A 13 -6.30 12.96 1.04
N LEU A 14 -7.36 12.60 0.33
CA LEU A 14 -7.92 11.26 0.43
C LEU A 14 -6.87 10.29 -0.09
N TRP A 15 -6.30 9.53 0.81
CA TRP A 15 -5.53 8.36 0.49
C TRP A 15 -6.46 7.41 -0.23
N THR A 16 -6.04 6.93 -1.38
CA THR A 16 -6.68 5.78 -1.99
C THR A 16 -6.46 4.60 -1.05
N ALA A 17 -7.46 4.28 -0.26
CA ALA A 17 -7.42 3.22 0.75
C ALA A 17 -6.97 1.87 0.17
N ALA A 18 -7.23 1.65 -1.11
CA ALA A 18 -6.75 0.47 -1.84
C ALA A 18 -5.22 0.38 -1.92
N ALA A 19 -4.49 1.51 -1.95
CA ALA A 19 -3.03 1.49 -1.98
C ALA A 19 -2.43 1.25 -0.59
N ALA A 20 -3.06 1.75 0.47
CA ALA A 20 -2.58 1.57 1.83
C ALA A 20 -2.80 0.15 2.38
N ALA A 21 -3.85 -0.55 1.95
CA ALA A 21 -4.12 -1.92 2.36
C ALA A 21 -3.08 -2.95 1.88
N GLN A 22 -2.26 -2.59 0.89
CA GLN A 22 -1.25 -3.47 0.30
C GLN A 22 0.14 -3.34 0.92
N ASP A 23 0.34 -2.48 1.89
CA ASP A 23 1.63 -2.29 2.55
C ASP A 23 1.97 -3.37 3.61
N LEU A 24 1.04 -4.28 3.91
CA LEU A 24 1.29 -5.45 4.74
C LEU A 24 1.61 -6.65 3.85
N GLU A 25 2.86 -6.80 3.46
CA GLU A 25 3.29 -7.84 2.54
C GLU A 25 4.32 -8.79 3.18
N PRO A 26 3.84 -9.74 4.03
CA PRO A 26 4.73 -10.76 4.58
C PRO A 26 5.37 -11.57 3.46
N ARG A 27 6.64 -11.96 3.64
CA ARG A 27 7.47 -12.69 2.68
C ARG A 27 7.94 -11.86 1.47
N ALA A 28 7.92 -10.53 1.57
CA ALA A 28 8.43 -9.64 0.53
C ALA A 28 9.91 -9.97 0.17
N TYR A 29 10.70 -10.33 1.17
CA TYR A 29 12.13 -10.68 1.03
C TYR A 29 12.40 -12.19 1.01
N SER A 30 11.42 -13.02 0.70
CA SER A 30 11.65 -14.44 0.47
C SER A 30 12.34 -14.67 -0.87
N ASN A 31 13.38 -15.53 -0.88
CA ASN A 31 14.05 -15.94 -2.10
C ASN A 31 13.15 -16.86 -2.96
N ALA A 32 13.36 -16.84 -4.27
CA ALA A 32 12.64 -17.66 -5.22
C ALA A 32 13.57 -18.09 -6.36
N PRO A 33 13.33 -19.27 -7.00
CA PRO A 33 14.09 -19.70 -8.16
C PRO A 33 14.02 -18.68 -9.30
N VAL A 34 15.15 -18.41 -9.93
CA VAL A 34 15.23 -17.52 -11.08
C VAL A 34 14.35 -18.03 -12.23
N GLY A 35 13.63 -17.12 -12.87
CA GLY A 35 12.70 -17.42 -13.95
C GLY A 35 11.29 -17.83 -13.50
N LEU A 36 11.06 -18.04 -12.19
CA LEU A 36 9.74 -18.31 -11.67
C LEU A 36 8.82 -17.09 -11.86
N ASN A 37 7.60 -17.35 -12.33
CA ASN A 37 6.61 -16.32 -12.59
C ASN A 37 5.42 -16.52 -11.64
N PHE A 38 4.89 -15.43 -11.14
CA PHE A 38 3.70 -15.41 -10.30
C PHE A 38 2.66 -14.51 -10.96
N LEU A 39 1.44 -14.99 -11.08
CA LEU A 39 0.28 -14.19 -11.44
C LEU A 39 -0.67 -14.23 -10.26
N VAL A 40 -1.09 -13.08 -9.80
CA VAL A 40 -1.96 -12.95 -8.63
C VAL A 40 -3.16 -12.08 -8.99
N ALA A 41 -4.35 -12.58 -8.77
CA ALA A 41 -5.58 -11.80 -8.79
C ALA A 41 -6.13 -11.69 -7.37
N GLY A 42 -6.57 -10.52 -7.00
CA GLY A 42 -7.10 -10.31 -5.65
C GLY A 42 -8.26 -9.35 -5.60
N TYR A 43 -8.99 -9.44 -4.50
CA TYR A 43 -10.10 -8.57 -4.17
C TYR A 43 -10.00 -8.17 -2.70
N GLY A 44 -10.31 -6.91 -2.41
CA GLY A 44 -10.32 -6.36 -1.07
C GLY A 44 -11.54 -5.48 -0.84
N HIS A 45 -11.99 -5.48 0.40
CA HIS A 45 -12.99 -4.57 0.91
C HIS A 45 -12.36 -3.75 2.02
N THR A 46 -12.43 -2.43 1.90
CA THR A 46 -11.91 -1.48 2.89
C THR A 46 -13.03 -0.54 3.30
N ARG A 47 -13.18 -0.36 4.59
CA ARG A 47 -14.14 0.58 5.17
C ARG A 47 -13.46 1.37 6.26
N GLY A 48 -13.78 2.67 6.36
CA GLY A 48 -13.25 3.47 7.45
C GLY A 48 -13.77 4.90 7.46
N GLU A 49 -13.46 5.55 8.55
CA GLU A 49 -13.71 6.96 8.75
C GLU A 49 -12.46 7.74 8.37
N VAL A 50 -12.63 8.85 7.71
CA VAL A 50 -11.55 9.77 7.38
C VAL A 50 -11.56 10.89 8.41
N ALA A 51 -10.57 10.92 9.30
CA ALA A 51 -10.34 12.06 10.15
C ALA A 51 -9.71 13.18 9.30
N PHE A 52 -10.40 14.28 9.22
CA PHE A 52 -9.91 15.47 8.50
C PHE A 52 -9.16 16.39 9.45
N ASP A 53 -8.21 17.14 8.92
CA ASP A 53 -7.58 18.24 9.62
C ASP A 53 -8.65 19.28 9.99
N THR A 54 -8.58 19.83 11.20
CA THR A 54 -9.51 20.83 11.72
C THR A 54 -9.63 22.10 10.86
N ALA A 55 -8.69 22.32 9.97
CA ALA A 55 -8.76 23.39 8.95
C ALA A 55 -9.79 23.12 7.83
N VAL A 56 -10.39 21.92 7.81
CA VAL A 56 -11.34 21.49 6.79
C VAL A 56 -12.74 21.42 7.38
N PRO A 57 -13.73 22.15 6.86
CA PRO A 57 -15.12 22.03 7.32
C PRO A 57 -15.78 20.78 6.73
N ILE A 58 -15.19 19.61 6.98
CA ILE A 58 -15.73 18.30 6.63
C ILE A 58 -15.90 17.51 7.90
N GLU A 59 -17.09 17.06 8.14
CA GLU A 59 -17.48 16.27 9.28
C GLU A 59 -18.05 14.93 8.80
N ASP A 60 -17.98 13.90 9.63
CA ASP A 60 -18.61 12.58 9.44
C ASP A 60 -18.30 11.93 8.08
N ALA A 61 -17.04 12.00 7.63
CA ALA A 61 -16.66 11.39 6.37
C ALA A 61 -16.44 9.89 6.53
N SER A 62 -17.17 9.12 5.77
CA SER A 62 -17.09 7.68 5.69
C SER A 62 -16.81 7.24 4.27
N LEU A 63 -15.87 6.31 4.11
CA LEU A 63 -15.50 5.74 2.82
C LEU A 63 -15.62 4.22 2.86
N THR A 64 -16.17 3.68 1.77
CA THR A 64 -16.15 2.26 1.45
C THR A 64 -15.46 2.08 0.11
N VAL A 65 -14.46 1.22 0.08
CA VAL A 65 -13.71 0.93 -1.15
C VAL A 65 -13.71 -0.59 -1.37
N HIS A 66 -14.26 -0.99 -2.50
CA HIS A 66 -14.04 -2.31 -3.06
C HIS A 66 -12.88 -2.20 -4.05
N SER A 67 -11.93 -3.09 -3.96
CA SER A 67 -10.77 -3.09 -4.84
C SER A 67 -10.53 -4.46 -5.44
N ALA A 68 -10.15 -4.48 -6.71
CA ALA A 68 -9.61 -5.66 -7.37
C ALA A 68 -8.20 -5.32 -7.85
N PHE A 69 -7.32 -6.29 -7.93
CA PHE A 69 -6.00 -6.09 -8.53
C PHE A 69 -5.55 -7.32 -9.31
N LEU A 70 -4.75 -7.05 -10.33
CA LEU A 70 -3.96 -8.05 -11.02
C LEU A 70 -2.50 -7.71 -10.80
N ALA A 71 -1.72 -8.69 -10.34
CA ALA A 71 -0.29 -8.52 -10.12
C ALA A 71 0.48 -9.61 -10.86
N TYR A 72 1.62 -9.23 -11.42
CA TYR A 72 2.59 -10.13 -12.01
C TYR A 72 3.94 -9.92 -11.36
N ALA A 73 4.60 -11.01 -10.97
CA ALA A 73 5.94 -10.96 -10.45
C ALA A 73 6.83 -12.00 -11.14
N ARG A 74 8.08 -11.65 -11.39
CA ARG A 74 9.10 -12.55 -11.95
C ARG A 74 10.35 -12.51 -11.10
N ALA A 75 10.80 -13.70 -10.70
CA ALA A 75 12.11 -13.85 -10.08
C ALA A 75 13.22 -13.72 -11.13
N ILE A 76 14.22 -12.90 -10.83
CA ILE A 76 15.33 -12.57 -11.73
C ILE A 76 16.67 -12.78 -11.04
N ASP A 77 17.72 -12.92 -11.84
CA ASP A 77 19.10 -12.83 -11.39
C ASP A 77 19.58 -11.38 -11.49
N VAL A 78 20.05 -10.84 -10.37
CA VAL A 78 20.68 -9.53 -10.29
C VAL A 78 22.12 -9.73 -9.82
N TRP A 79 23.05 -9.94 -10.77
CA TRP A 79 24.49 -10.17 -10.51
C TRP A 79 24.77 -11.30 -9.51
N GLY A 80 24.12 -12.44 -9.70
CA GLY A 80 24.24 -13.61 -8.83
C GLY A 80 23.42 -13.54 -7.55
N ARG A 81 22.56 -12.56 -7.40
CA ARG A 81 21.62 -12.39 -6.31
C ARG A 81 20.18 -12.55 -6.78
N GLY A 82 19.37 -13.20 -5.97
CA GLY A 82 17.93 -13.29 -6.22
C GLY A 82 17.29 -11.91 -6.17
N GLY A 83 16.47 -11.62 -7.15
CA GLY A 83 15.67 -10.40 -7.22
C GLY A 83 14.30 -10.69 -7.77
N LYS A 84 13.42 -9.69 -7.74
CA LYS A 84 12.07 -9.76 -8.33
C LYS A 84 11.75 -8.44 -9.04
N ILE A 85 11.00 -8.56 -10.15
CA ILE A 85 10.27 -7.45 -10.75
C ILE A 85 8.80 -7.74 -10.56
N GLU A 86 8.05 -6.75 -10.07
CA GLU A 86 6.63 -6.86 -9.76
C GLU A 86 5.89 -5.70 -10.40
N VAL A 87 4.72 -6.01 -10.98
CA VAL A 87 3.80 -5.00 -11.54
C VAL A 87 2.43 -5.27 -10.98
N VAL A 88 1.75 -4.23 -10.48
CA VAL A 88 0.40 -4.30 -9.92
C VAL A 88 -0.50 -3.31 -10.64
N LEU A 89 -1.64 -3.79 -11.10
CA LEU A 89 -2.70 -3.01 -11.75
C LEU A 89 -3.93 -3.03 -10.84
N PRO A 90 -4.19 -1.98 -10.06
CA PRO A 90 -5.36 -1.89 -9.20
C PRO A 90 -6.57 -1.32 -9.96
N TYR A 91 -7.75 -1.77 -9.58
CA TYR A 91 -9.03 -1.19 -9.95
C TYR A 91 -9.88 -1.03 -8.68
N ALA A 92 -10.60 0.07 -8.54
CA ALA A 92 -11.41 0.32 -7.36
C ALA A 92 -12.81 0.85 -7.69
N TRP A 93 -13.74 0.54 -6.79
CA TRP A 93 -15.05 1.14 -6.67
C TRP A 93 -15.09 1.82 -5.31
N LEU A 94 -15.15 3.14 -5.31
CA LEU A 94 -15.16 3.98 -4.13
C LEU A 94 -16.54 4.61 -3.98
N SER A 95 -17.15 4.44 -2.83
CA SER A 95 -18.35 5.15 -2.41
C SER A 95 -18.09 5.82 -1.06
N GLY A 96 -18.61 7.02 -0.90
CA GLY A 96 -18.41 7.75 0.34
C GLY A 96 -19.39 8.89 0.53
N THR A 97 -19.57 9.25 1.80
CA THR A 97 -20.39 10.38 2.22
C THR A 97 -19.58 11.28 3.13
N ALA A 98 -19.82 12.57 3.07
CA ALA A 98 -19.23 13.55 3.96
C ALA A 98 -20.15 14.77 4.09
N ALA A 99 -20.15 15.43 5.23
CA ALA A 99 -20.76 16.74 5.37
C ALA A 99 -19.72 17.82 5.03
N VAL A 100 -19.94 18.55 3.94
CA VAL A 100 -19.07 19.66 3.50
C VAL A 100 -19.80 20.98 3.78
N ASN A 101 -19.29 21.81 4.68
CA ASN A 101 -19.98 23.02 5.16
C ASN A 101 -21.41 22.73 5.65
N GLY A 102 -21.63 21.61 6.34
CA GLY A 102 -22.95 21.18 6.82
C GLY A 102 -23.88 20.61 5.74
N VAL A 103 -23.44 20.48 4.47
CA VAL A 103 -24.20 19.87 3.39
C VAL A 103 -23.72 18.46 3.14
N GLN A 104 -24.59 17.47 3.26
CA GLN A 104 -24.31 16.10 2.91
C GLN A 104 -23.96 15.98 1.43
N THR A 105 -22.80 15.39 1.16
CA THR A 105 -22.27 15.18 -0.20
C THR A 105 -21.93 13.72 -0.36
N GLU A 106 -22.32 13.13 -1.48
CA GLU A 106 -22.02 11.76 -1.84
C GLU A 106 -20.99 11.72 -2.98
N ARG A 107 -20.18 10.69 -2.99
CA ARG A 107 -19.20 10.43 -4.04
C ARG A 107 -19.21 8.95 -4.38
N ASP A 108 -19.55 8.65 -5.65
CA ASP A 108 -19.38 7.34 -6.25
C ASP A 108 -18.46 7.46 -7.46
N VAL A 109 -17.40 6.66 -7.48
CA VAL A 109 -16.43 6.64 -8.57
C VAL A 109 -15.81 5.26 -8.70
N SER A 110 -15.58 4.82 -9.93
CA SER A 110 -14.84 3.60 -10.21
C SER A 110 -13.82 3.82 -11.33
N GLY A 111 -12.76 3.04 -11.31
CA GLY A 111 -11.70 3.13 -12.32
C GLY A 111 -10.43 2.45 -11.91
N PHE A 112 -9.45 2.49 -12.80
CA PHE A 112 -8.10 2.04 -12.48
C PHE A 112 -7.44 2.99 -11.48
N GLY A 113 -6.73 2.40 -10.50
CA GLY A 113 -5.82 3.15 -9.66
C GLY A 113 -4.45 3.30 -10.33
N ASP A 114 -3.53 3.97 -9.64
CA ASP A 114 -2.18 4.15 -10.15
C ASP A 114 -1.43 2.81 -10.22
N PRO A 115 -0.96 2.37 -11.39
CA PRO A 115 -0.14 1.18 -11.52
C PRO A 115 1.14 1.31 -10.70
N ARG A 116 1.63 0.18 -10.17
CA ARG A 116 2.87 0.14 -9.40
C ARG A 116 3.85 -0.85 -10.01
N VAL A 117 5.10 -0.44 -10.05
CA VAL A 117 6.25 -1.29 -10.42
C VAL A 117 7.19 -1.34 -9.24
N ARG A 118 7.67 -2.53 -8.87
CA ARG A 118 8.66 -2.73 -7.81
C ARG A 118 9.78 -3.61 -8.33
N VAL A 119 11.01 -3.22 -8.03
CA VAL A 119 12.20 -4.04 -8.24
C VAL A 119 12.84 -4.29 -6.89
N SER A 120 13.20 -5.53 -6.60
CA SER A 120 13.86 -5.92 -5.37
C SER A 120 15.11 -6.74 -5.64
N VAL A 121 16.06 -6.69 -4.72
CA VAL A 121 17.30 -7.49 -4.73
C VAL A 121 17.64 -7.97 -3.32
N LEU A 122 18.03 -9.24 -3.21
CA LEU A 122 18.45 -9.88 -1.96
C LEU A 122 19.99 -9.88 -1.91
N PHE A 123 20.58 -8.80 -1.47
CA PHE A 123 22.04 -8.63 -1.54
C PHE A 123 22.82 -9.46 -0.51
N TYR A 124 22.12 -10.03 0.51
CA TYR A 124 22.68 -11.00 1.44
C TYR A 124 21.72 -12.17 1.64
N GLY A 125 22.25 -13.41 1.69
CA GLY A 125 21.49 -14.61 2.02
C GLY A 125 20.54 -15.11 0.95
N GLY A 126 20.29 -14.37 -0.12
CA GLY A 126 19.41 -14.73 -1.24
C GLY A 126 20.19 -14.87 -2.55
N PRO A 127 20.88 -16.00 -2.79
CA PRO A 127 21.55 -16.22 -4.07
C PRO A 127 20.56 -16.42 -5.22
N ALA A 128 20.98 -16.06 -6.45
CA ALA A 128 20.24 -16.40 -7.64
C ALA A 128 20.42 -17.89 -7.94
N LEU A 129 19.35 -18.67 -7.80
CA LEU A 129 19.36 -20.12 -7.94
C LEU A 129 18.41 -20.58 -9.03
N SER A 130 18.82 -21.58 -9.78
CA SER A 130 17.91 -22.35 -10.63
C SER A 130 16.88 -23.13 -9.80
N MET A 131 15.84 -23.64 -10.43
CA MET A 131 14.84 -24.48 -9.77
C MET A 131 15.46 -25.73 -9.14
N ALA A 132 16.49 -26.31 -9.74
CA ALA A 132 17.17 -27.49 -9.21
C ALA A 132 18.00 -27.15 -7.97
N GLU A 133 18.79 -26.10 -8.01
CA GLU A 133 19.61 -25.66 -6.87
C GLU A 133 18.74 -25.17 -5.69
N PHE A 134 17.58 -24.62 -5.97
CA PHE A 134 16.66 -24.13 -4.94
C PHE A 134 16.09 -25.24 -4.04
N GLN A 135 16.10 -26.50 -4.49
CA GLN A 135 15.62 -27.64 -3.68
C GLN A 135 16.48 -27.86 -2.43
N ASP A 136 17.77 -27.59 -2.52
CA ASP A 136 18.73 -27.73 -1.44
C ASP A 136 18.94 -26.44 -0.64
N TYR A 137 18.40 -25.32 -1.14
CA TYR A 137 18.51 -24.04 -0.48
C TYR A 137 17.73 -23.99 0.83
N ARG A 138 18.37 -23.48 1.86
CA ARG A 138 17.74 -23.22 3.16
C ARG A 138 17.96 -21.75 3.51
N ALA A 139 16.85 -21.01 3.57
CA ALA A 139 16.88 -19.63 4.00
C ALA A 139 17.29 -19.56 5.48
N ASP A 140 18.19 -18.66 5.81
CA ASP A 140 18.56 -18.30 7.17
C ASP A 140 18.35 -16.81 7.40
N LEU A 141 19.36 -15.99 7.18
CA LEU A 141 19.26 -14.54 7.21
C LEU A 141 19.30 -14.02 5.77
N ILE A 142 18.28 -13.25 5.41
CA ILE A 142 18.22 -12.55 4.12
C ILE A 142 18.14 -11.05 4.40
N ILE A 143 18.93 -10.26 3.67
CA ILE A 143 18.83 -8.81 3.67
C ILE A 143 18.64 -8.37 2.22
N GLY A 144 17.63 -7.53 2.01
CA GLY A 144 17.27 -7.05 0.68
C GLY A 144 16.86 -5.60 0.67
N ALA A 145 16.81 -5.06 -0.52
CA ALA A 145 16.29 -3.73 -0.79
C ALA A 145 15.29 -3.78 -1.94
N SER A 146 14.39 -2.85 -1.96
CA SER A 146 13.49 -2.65 -3.09
C SER A 146 13.26 -1.18 -3.40
N LEU A 147 12.87 -0.91 -4.63
CA LEU A 147 12.41 0.38 -5.11
C LEU A 147 11.05 0.20 -5.76
N GLY A 148 10.03 0.77 -5.15
CA GLY A 148 8.68 0.85 -5.70
C GLY A 148 8.44 2.19 -6.36
N VAL A 149 7.71 2.18 -7.48
CA VAL A 149 7.27 3.40 -8.18
C VAL A 149 5.79 3.27 -8.47
N SER A 150 5.00 4.26 -8.03
CA SER A 150 3.60 4.43 -8.41
C SER A 150 3.51 5.44 -9.55
N ILE A 151 2.81 5.06 -10.62
CA ILE A 151 2.72 5.82 -11.87
C ILE A 151 1.35 6.48 -11.91
N PRO A 152 1.22 7.81 -12.10
CA PRO A 152 -0.04 8.53 -12.03
C PRO A 152 -0.90 8.35 -13.30
N LEU A 153 -1.39 7.13 -13.52
CA LEU A 153 -2.25 6.76 -14.66
C LEU A 153 -3.67 6.36 -14.21
N GLY A 154 -3.94 6.44 -12.92
CA GLY A 154 -5.25 6.12 -12.36
C GLY A 154 -6.33 7.14 -12.70
N GLN A 155 -7.59 6.74 -12.44
CA GLN A 155 -8.74 7.62 -12.62
C GLN A 155 -8.60 8.88 -11.77
N TYR A 156 -8.64 10.04 -12.41
CA TYR A 156 -8.50 11.33 -11.77
C TYR A 156 -9.43 12.37 -12.40
N ASP A 157 -10.08 13.14 -11.55
CA ASP A 157 -10.93 14.28 -11.91
C ASP A 157 -10.56 15.45 -10.99
N ALA A 158 -9.87 16.44 -11.53
CA ALA A 158 -9.38 17.59 -10.78
C ALA A 158 -10.53 18.47 -10.19
N SER A 159 -11.75 18.32 -10.66
CA SER A 159 -12.92 18.99 -10.07
C SER A 159 -13.42 18.32 -8.80
N LYS A 160 -12.92 17.12 -8.48
CA LYS A 160 -13.38 16.28 -7.38
C LYS A 160 -12.28 16.08 -6.32
N LEU A 161 -12.73 16.08 -5.07
CA LEU A 161 -11.82 15.88 -3.94
C LEU A 161 -11.37 14.42 -3.82
N ALA A 162 -12.30 13.47 -3.98
CA ALA A 162 -12.04 12.04 -3.89
C ALA A 162 -11.81 11.45 -5.29
N ASN A 163 -10.64 10.88 -5.50
CA ASN A 163 -10.22 10.22 -6.73
C ASN A 163 -9.57 8.86 -6.42
N ILE A 164 -9.54 7.97 -7.41
CA ILE A 164 -8.88 6.66 -7.31
C ILE A 164 -7.38 6.81 -7.61
N GLY A 165 -7.01 7.56 -8.62
CA GLY A 165 -5.63 7.94 -8.92
C GLY A 165 -5.17 9.16 -8.10
N THR A 166 -3.86 9.33 -7.96
CA THR A 166 -3.27 10.40 -7.13
C THR A 166 -2.76 11.60 -7.92
N HIS A 167 -2.69 11.47 -9.26
CA HIS A 167 -2.15 12.48 -10.18
C HIS A 167 -0.73 12.95 -9.80
N ARG A 168 0.07 12.08 -9.21
CA ARG A 168 1.47 12.32 -8.85
C ARG A 168 2.26 11.03 -8.79
N TRP A 169 3.53 11.10 -9.10
CA TRP A 169 4.45 10.00 -8.90
C TRP A 169 4.72 9.78 -7.41
N ALA A 170 4.89 8.53 -7.03
CA ALA A 170 5.43 8.18 -5.73
C ALA A 170 6.58 7.18 -5.89
N VAL A 171 7.68 7.40 -5.16
CA VAL A 171 8.87 6.55 -5.18
C VAL A 171 9.15 6.08 -3.77
N LYS A 172 9.21 4.75 -3.58
CA LYS A 172 9.35 4.10 -2.28
C LYS A 172 10.59 3.21 -2.25
N PRO A 173 11.77 3.71 -1.86
CA PRO A 173 12.87 2.85 -1.41
C PRO A 173 12.51 2.15 -0.09
N GLU A 174 12.91 0.89 0.02
CA GLU A 174 12.69 0.06 1.20
C GLU A 174 13.89 -0.86 1.46
N LEU A 175 14.21 -1.08 2.72
CA LEU A 175 15.18 -2.05 3.19
C LEU A 175 14.48 -3.07 4.09
N GLY A 176 14.81 -4.34 3.94
CA GLY A 176 14.21 -5.41 4.71
C GLY A 176 15.19 -6.50 5.13
N ILE A 177 14.87 -7.10 6.25
CA ILE A 177 15.59 -8.23 6.84
C ILE A 177 14.59 -9.33 7.12
N SER A 178 14.92 -10.55 6.71
CA SER A 178 14.12 -11.76 6.96
C SER A 178 15.01 -12.80 7.63
N LYS A 179 14.61 -13.31 8.81
CA LYS A 179 15.34 -14.33 9.56
C LYS A 179 14.47 -15.54 9.82
N THR A 180 14.95 -16.71 9.40
CA THR A 180 14.28 -17.99 9.67
C THR A 180 14.71 -18.55 11.04
N LEU A 181 13.74 -18.94 11.85
CA LEU A 181 13.89 -19.47 13.21
C LEU A 181 13.03 -20.73 13.34
N GLY A 182 13.53 -21.86 12.86
CA GLY A 182 12.76 -23.12 12.81
C GLY A 182 11.51 -22.98 11.92
N PRO A 183 10.28 -23.17 12.45
CA PRO A 183 9.06 -23.00 11.67
C PRO A 183 8.63 -21.53 11.53
N TRP A 184 9.32 -20.61 12.19
CA TRP A 184 9.04 -19.19 12.15
C TRP A 184 9.97 -18.45 11.22
N THR A 185 9.45 -17.41 10.58
CA THR A 185 10.23 -16.37 9.91
C THR A 185 9.82 -15.03 10.50
N VAL A 186 10.78 -14.22 10.92
CA VAL A 186 10.56 -12.85 11.36
C VAL A 186 11.12 -11.93 10.29
N GLU A 187 10.29 -10.99 9.83
CA GLU A 187 10.70 -9.97 8.86
C GLU A 187 10.54 -8.58 9.47
N LEU A 188 11.52 -7.71 9.21
CA LEU A 188 11.48 -6.29 9.53
C LEU A 188 11.80 -5.52 8.27
N ALA A 189 11.06 -4.46 8.00
CA ALA A 189 11.34 -3.57 6.88
C ALA A 189 11.14 -2.10 7.28
N THR A 190 11.88 -1.22 6.62
CA THR A 190 11.71 0.22 6.74
C THR A 190 11.72 0.86 5.36
N SER A 191 10.87 1.85 5.18
CA SER A 191 10.75 2.55 3.90
C SER A 191 10.48 4.04 4.07
N ALA A 192 10.77 4.78 3.01
CA ALA A 192 10.37 6.17 2.86
C ALA A 192 9.68 6.34 1.50
N THR A 193 8.52 6.97 1.48
CA THR A 193 7.83 7.28 0.22
C THR A 193 7.94 8.77 -0.07
N PHE A 194 8.47 9.10 -1.23
CA PHE A 194 8.62 10.46 -1.75
C PHE A 194 7.57 10.69 -2.83
N TYR A 195 7.03 11.89 -2.89
CA TYR A 195 5.96 12.25 -3.80
C TYR A 195 6.34 13.45 -4.68
N THR A 196 5.93 13.44 -5.94
CA THR A 196 5.94 14.67 -6.74
C THR A 196 4.76 15.56 -6.36
N VAL A 197 4.79 16.79 -6.83
CA VAL A 197 3.67 17.75 -6.66
C VAL A 197 2.50 17.30 -7.54
N ASN A 198 1.28 17.45 -7.04
CA ASN A 198 0.07 17.47 -7.85
C ASN A 198 -0.36 18.93 -7.99
N ASP A 199 -0.20 19.49 -9.17
CA ASP A 199 -0.45 20.89 -9.51
C ASP A 199 -1.84 21.15 -10.09
N ASP A 200 -2.66 20.13 -10.20
CA ASP A 200 -4.06 20.21 -10.63
C ASP A 200 -4.99 19.51 -9.63
N PHE A 201 -4.82 19.83 -8.36
CA PHE A 201 -5.62 19.23 -7.27
C PHE A 201 -6.87 20.07 -7.04
N PHE A 202 -8.03 19.44 -6.97
CA PHE A 202 -9.35 19.96 -6.61
C PHE A 202 -9.56 21.45 -6.92
N GLY A 203 -9.89 21.75 -8.20
CA GLY A 203 -10.11 23.12 -8.69
C GLY A 203 -8.83 23.88 -9.04
N GLY A 204 -7.77 23.16 -9.42
CA GLY A 204 -6.49 23.75 -9.89
C GLY A 204 -5.55 24.16 -8.76
N ARG A 205 -5.72 23.61 -7.57
CA ARG A 205 -4.82 23.85 -6.44
C ARG A 205 -3.54 23.03 -6.53
N VAL A 206 -2.54 23.45 -5.79
CA VAL A 206 -1.26 22.76 -5.68
C VAL A 206 -1.20 21.95 -4.39
N LEU A 207 -1.14 20.62 -4.52
CA LEU A 207 -0.96 19.72 -3.40
C LEU A 207 0.46 19.16 -3.36
N LYS A 208 1.17 19.44 -2.27
CA LYS A 208 2.47 18.86 -1.93
C LYS A 208 2.32 17.87 -0.78
N ARG A 209 3.22 16.91 -0.71
CA ARG A 209 3.27 15.97 0.40
C ARG A 209 4.70 15.70 0.83
N ASP A 210 4.93 15.85 2.13
CA ASP A 210 6.19 15.48 2.78
C ASP A 210 6.44 13.97 2.67
N PRO A 211 7.68 13.51 2.79
CA PRO A 211 7.96 12.08 2.83
C PRO A 211 7.19 11.35 3.93
N LEU A 212 6.69 10.16 3.59
CA LEU A 212 6.07 9.24 4.53
C LEU A 212 7.03 8.12 4.86
N PHE A 213 7.33 7.94 6.13
CA PHE A 213 8.16 6.86 6.64
C PHE A 213 7.29 5.72 7.16
N ALA A 214 7.74 4.49 6.96
CA ALA A 214 7.09 3.31 7.51
C ALA A 214 8.12 2.33 8.07
N ALA A 215 7.74 1.67 9.18
CA ALA A 215 8.44 0.53 9.73
C ALA A 215 7.45 -0.63 9.83
N GLN A 216 7.84 -1.81 9.33
CA GLN A 216 6.99 -3.00 9.27
C GLN A 216 7.65 -4.15 10.02
N ALA A 217 6.83 -4.98 10.65
CA ALA A 217 7.23 -6.21 11.29
C ALA A 217 6.24 -7.33 10.97
N HIS A 218 6.76 -8.50 10.63
CA HIS A 218 5.96 -9.68 10.33
C HIS A 218 6.49 -10.88 11.12
N ALA A 219 5.58 -11.62 11.75
CA ALA A 219 5.86 -12.92 12.37
C ALA A 219 5.11 -14.00 11.59
N ILE A 220 5.84 -14.83 10.85
CA ILE A 220 5.31 -15.78 9.89
C ILE A 220 5.56 -17.19 10.40
N TYR A 221 4.51 -17.99 10.53
CA TYR A 221 4.58 -19.39 10.90
C TYR A 221 4.35 -20.28 9.68
N HIS A 222 5.25 -21.23 9.45
CA HIS A 222 5.18 -22.18 8.35
C HIS A 222 4.85 -23.57 8.85
N THR A 223 3.81 -24.18 8.30
CA THR A 223 3.51 -25.58 8.55
C THR A 223 4.26 -26.48 7.55
N ARG A 224 4.44 -27.75 7.90
CA ARG A 224 5.04 -28.75 7.00
C ARG A 224 4.17 -29.09 5.76
N PHE A 225 2.93 -28.65 5.73
CA PHE A 225 2.02 -28.85 4.59
C PHE A 225 2.03 -27.69 3.60
N GLY A 226 2.92 -26.69 3.78
CA GLY A 226 3.02 -25.52 2.93
C GLY A 226 2.03 -24.38 3.26
N LEU A 227 1.09 -24.59 4.19
CA LEU A 227 0.28 -23.52 4.74
C LEU A 227 1.17 -22.62 5.60
N TRP A 228 0.97 -21.32 5.49
CA TRP A 228 1.60 -20.36 6.39
C TRP A 228 0.61 -19.28 6.84
N ALA A 229 0.85 -18.75 8.01
CA ALA A 229 0.10 -17.64 8.58
C ALA A 229 1.08 -16.56 9.07
N ALA A 230 0.67 -15.31 9.01
CA ALA A 230 1.45 -14.19 9.51
C ALA A 230 0.61 -13.28 10.39
N LEU A 231 1.28 -12.68 11.38
CA LEU A 231 0.82 -11.49 12.09
C LEU A 231 1.70 -10.33 11.64
N ASP A 232 1.07 -9.22 11.37
CA ASP A 232 1.65 -8.09 10.69
C ASP A 232 1.43 -6.81 11.52
N ALA A 233 2.43 -5.95 11.60
CA ALA A 233 2.31 -4.62 12.19
C ALA A 233 3.06 -3.60 11.33
N THR A 234 2.48 -2.43 11.12
CA THR A 234 3.12 -1.32 10.43
C THR A 234 2.89 -0.02 11.19
N TYR A 235 3.97 0.70 11.42
CA TYR A 235 3.97 2.06 11.94
C TYR A 235 4.27 3.03 10.82
N TYR A 236 3.44 4.05 10.66
CA TYR A 236 3.59 5.13 9.69
C TYR A 236 3.81 6.46 10.39
N MET A 237 4.70 7.28 9.83
CA MET A 237 5.03 8.58 10.36
C MET A 237 5.38 9.57 9.24
N GLY A 238 4.88 10.80 9.30
CA GLY A 238 5.17 11.85 8.30
C GLY A 238 4.03 12.08 7.32
N GLY A 239 4.35 12.34 6.06
CA GLY A 239 3.37 12.50 5.00
C GLY A 239 2.43 13.70 5.16
N ARG A 240 2.87 14.77 5.86
CA ARG A 240 2.10 16.02 5.93
C ARG A 240 1.75 16.51 4.53
N THR A 241 0.50 16.87 4.31
CA THR A 241 0.06 17.52 3.09
C THR A 241 0.10 19.04 3.23
N THR A 242 0.41 19.73 2.15
CA THR A 242 0.39 21.19 2.06
C THR A 242 -0.38 21.54 0.80
N ILE A 243 -1.36 22.43 0.90
CA ILE A 243 -2.21 22.83 -0.21
C ILE A 243 -2.20 24.32 -0.32
N ASP A 244 -1.78 24.84 -1.50
CA ASP A 244 -1.58 26.25 -1.77
C ASP A 244 -0.71 26.97 -0.71
N GLY A 245 0.22 26.23 -0.08
CA GLY A 245 1.08 26.76 0.98
C GLY A 245 0.56 26.54 2.40
N GLU A 246 -0.70 26.18 2.58
CA GLU A 246 -1.28 25.90 3.90
C GLU A 246 -0.97 24.45 4.33
N PRO A 247 -0.20 24.25 5.42
CA PRO A 247 0.18 22.92 5.87
C PRO A 247 -0.94 22.28 6.69
N GLY A 248 -1.22 21.01 6.40
CA GLY A 248 -2.02 20.15 7.23
C GLY A 248 -1.25 19.51 8.38
N GLU A 249 -1.84 18.55 9.05
CA GLU A 249 -1.22 17.83 10.15
C GLU A 249 -0.26 16.73 9.66
N ARG A 250 0.69 16.36 10.53
CA ARG A 250 1.58 15.24 10.32
C ARG A 250 0.86 13.93 10.68
N GLY A 251 0.85 12.98 9.75
CA GLY A 251 0.27 11.66 10.01
C GLY A 251 1.11 10.82 10.98
N GLU A 252 0.43 10.11 11.86
CA GLU A 252 1.01 9.09 12.74
C GLU A 252 -0.02 7.97 12.91
N ASN A 253 0.32 6.74 12.48
CA ASN A 253 -0.64 5.65 12.37
C ASN A 253 0.02 4.30 12.65
N VAL A 254 -0.68 3.42 13.37
CA VAL A 254 -0.32 2.02 13.55
C VAL A 254 -1.40 1.15 12.94
N ARG A 255 -1.00 0.22 12.10
CA ARG A 255 -1.87 -0.83 11.56
C ARG A 255 -1.40 -2.19 12.04
N VAL A 256 -2.35 -3.06 12.33
CA VAL A 256 -2.08 -4.47 12.61
C VAL A 256 -2.91 -5.34 11.67
N GLY A 257 -2.39 -6.49 11.32
CA GLY A 257 -3.05 -7.37 10.37
C GLY A 257 -2.69 -8.83 10.57
N ALA A 258 -3.37 -9.65 9.81
CA ALA A 258 -3.09 -11.07 9.73
C ALA A 258 -3.26 -11.56 8.29
N THR A 259 -2.43 -12.53 7.93
CA THR A 259 -2.45 -13.18 6.63
C THR A 259 -2.46 -14.70 6.80
N LEU A 260 -3.27 -15.39 6.00
CA LEU A 260 -3.30 -16.85 5.92
C LEU A 260 -3.17 -17.26 4.45
N ALA A 261 -2.16 -18.04 4.11
CA ALA A 261 -1.98 -18.57 2.77
C ALA A 261 -2.09 -20.09 2.76
N ILE A 262 -2.99 -20.57 1.92
CA ILE A 262 -3.39 -21.98 1.82
C ILE A 262 -2.96 -22.50 0.45
N PRO A 263 -2.02 -23.43 0.34
CA PRO A 263 -1.72 -24.09 -0.92
C PRO A 263 -2.88 -24.99 -1.33
N VAL A 264 -3.42 -24.75 -2.50
CA VAL A 264 -4.52 -25.57 -3.09
C VAL A 264 -3.96 -26.65 -3.97
N THR A 265 -2.94 -26.32 -4.76
CA THR A 265 -2.17 -27.25 -5.60
C THR A 265 -0.69 -26.86 -5.57
N ARG A 266 0.14 -27.56 -6.35
CA ARG A 266 1.57 -27.18 -6.49
C ARG A 266 1.79 -25.80 -7.11
N HIS A 267 0.80 -25.28 -7.85
CA HIS A 267 0.91 -24.01 -8.58
C HIS A 267 -0.11 -22.98 -8.14
N HIS A 268 -1.06 -23.34 -7.28
CA HIS A 268 -2.15 -22.47 -6.86
C HIS A 268 -2.21 -22.36 -5.34
N SER A 269 -2.33 -21.14 -4.86
CA SER A 269 -2.57 -20.85 -3.45
C SER A 269 -3.64 -19.77 -3.30
N VAL A 270 -4.37 -19.82 -2.22
CA VAL A 270 -5.32 -18.77 -1.81
C VAL A 270 -4.75 -18.08 -0.59
N LYS A 271 -4.71 -16.76 -0.63
CA LYS A 271 -4.29 -15.90 0.48
C LYS A 271 -5.50 -15.12 0.98
N LEU A 272 -5.81 -15.27 2.26
CA LEU A 272 -6.77 -14.43 2.98
C LEU A 272 -5.97 -13.43 3.82
N TYR A 273 -6.38 -12.19 3.84
CA TYR A 273 -5.71 -11.16 4.62
C TYR A 273 -6.70 -10.16 5.19
N GLY A 274 -6.33 -9.57 6.31
CA GLY A 274 -7.10 -8.51 6.93
C GLY A 274 -6.21 -7.61 7.77
N SER A 275 -6.61 -6.35 7.92
CA SER A 275 -5.92 -5.39 8.78
C SER A 275 -6.89 -4.37 9.35
N ILE A 276 -6.55 -3.85 10.51
CA ILE A 276 -7.28 -2.79 11.19
C ILE A 276 -6.32 -1.63 11.53
N GLY A 277 -6.85 -0.42 11.59
CA GLY A 277 -6.15 0.72 12.16
C GLY A 277 -6.17 0.61 13.68
N ALA A 278 -5.04 0.24 14.31
CA ALA A 278 -4.96 0.09 15.76
C ALA A 278 -4.90 1.43 16.49
N VAL A 279 -4.19 2.40 15.92
CA VAL A 279 -4.11 3.78 16.43
C VAL A 279 -4.00 4.72 15.24
N ALA A 280 -4.92 5.67 15.11
CA ALA A 280 -4.84 6.77 14.16
C ALA A 280 -4.92 8.08 14.94
N ARG A 281 -3.79 8.78 15.08
CA ARG A 281 -3.77 10.12 15.69
C ARG A 281 -4.18 11.20 14.71
N THR A 282 -3.79 11.00 13.43
CA THR A 282 -4.13 11.91 12.34
C THR A 282 -4.24 11.10 11.06
N GLY A 283 -5.33 11.28 10.32
CA GLY A 283 -5.64 10.50 9.11
C GLY A 283 -6.75 9.49 9.33
N GLY A 284 -7.10 8.71 8.32
CA GLY A 284 -8.21 7.76 8.37
C GLY A 284 -7.87 6.47 9.13
N SER A 285 -8.82 5.97 9.88
CA SER A 285 -8.81 4.60 10.40
C SER A 285 -9.57 3.70 9.43
N PHE A 286 -8.90 2.73 8.83
CA PHE A 286 -9.50 1.85 7.85
C PHE A 286 -9.31 0.39 8.24
N ASP A 287 -10.38 -0.37 8.14
CA ASP A 287 -10.37 -1.82 8.25
C ASP A 287 -10.43 -2.43 6.85
N THR A 288 -9.62 -3.43 6.62
CA THR A 288 -9.52 -4.09 5.32
C THR A 288 -9.63 -5.60 5.49
N ALA A 289 -10.37 -6.25 4.62
CA ALA A 289 -10.36 -7.69 4.45
C ALA A 289 -10.24 -8.03 2.96
N GLY A 290 -9.53 -9.10 2.62
CA GLY A 290 -9.35 -9.46 1.22
C GLY A 290 -8.94 -10.90 1.01
N ILE A 291 -8.99 -11.27 -0.27
CA ILE A 291 -8.62 -12.57 -0.79
C ILE A 291 -7.75 -12.38 -2.04
N ALA A 292 -6.75 -13.22 -2.21
CA ALA A 292 -5.94 -13.27 -3.42
C ALA A 292 -5.69 -14.73 -3.82
N TRP A 293 -5.56 -14.95 -5.12
CA TRP A 293 -5.26 -16.26 -5.75
C TRP A 293 -4.17 -16.13 -6.78
#